data_6b41e1d08a409868ad427639261e6993
#
_entry.id   6b41e1d08a409868ad427639261e6993
#
_cell.length_a   1.000
_cell.length_b   1.000
_cell.length_c   1.000
_cell.angle_alpha   90.00
_cell.angle_beta   90.00
_cell.angle_gamma   90.00
#
_symmetry.space_group_name_H-M   'P 1'
#
loop_
_entity.id
_entity.type
_entity.pdbx_description
1 polymer ?
#
loop_
_entity_poly.entity_id
_entity_poly.type
_entity_poly.pdbx_seq_one_letter_code
_entity_poly.pdbx_strand_id
1 'polypeptide(L)'
;MGKRLKIESNTKKNKWNILNLSEEKNEESINNSAHIEIFGNNRVSVDGCLGVYEYRDTYLKLRLTKGSLIIVGSEFNITYFENRLISVKGKIASVEFV
;
A
#
# COMPACT_ATOMS: atom_id res chain seq x y z
N MET A 1 5.83 31.03 3.53
CA MET A 1 5.93 30.22 3.81
C MET A 1 5.75 29.64 3.95
N GLY A 2 5.98 29.89 3.44
CA GLY A 2 6.26 28.92 3.59
C GLY A 2 6.10 28.45 3.38
N LYS A 3 6.30 28.66 3.15
CA LYS A 3 6.50 27.82 3.10
C LYS A 3 6.33 27.05 2.90
N ARG A 4 6.60 27.57 2.63
CA ARG A 4 6.80 26.54 2.62
C ARG A 4 6.84 25.78 2.52
N LEU A 5 7.43 26.26 2.28
CA LEU A 5 7.86 25.25 2.37
C LEU A 5 7.97 24.72 2.29
N LYS A 6 8.37 25.18 2.20
CA LYS A 6 8.85 24.45 2.38
C LYS A 6 8.96 23.73 2.44
N ILE A 7 9.49 24.36 2.26
CA ILE A 7 9.91 23.40 2.54
C ILE A 7 9.99 22.96 2.36
N GLU A 8 10.43 23.34 2.20
CA GLU A 8 10.76 22.61 2.34
C GLU A 8 10.98 22.17 2.22
N SER A 9 11.54 23.13 2.01
CA SER A 9 12.04 22.41 2.15
C SER A 9 12.31 22.09 2.14
N ASN A 10 12.92 22.60 2.01
CA ASN A 10 13.48 21.86 2.34
C ASN A 10 13.66 21.41 2.41
N THR A 11 14.03 21.98 2.28
CA THR A 11 14.47 21.17 2.62
C THR A 11 14.56 20.85 2.43
N LYS A 12 14.73 21.20 2.06
CA LYS A 12 14.92 20.52 2.11
C LYS A 12 15.24 20.18 1.75
N LYS A 13 15.64 20.53 1.25
CA LYS A 13 16.05 19.80 1.17
C LYS A 13 16.31 19.24 1.27
N ASN A 14 16.81 19.52 0.85
CA ASN A 14 17.06 18.66 1.10
C ASN A 14 16.85 17.65 1.35
N LYS A 15 16.95 17.61 1.19
CA LYS A 15 16.64 16.31 1.41
C LYS A 15 16.25 15.53 0.23
N TRP A 16 15.99 16.11 -0.80
CA TRP A 16 15.61 15.45 -2.00
C TRP A 16 16.72 14.83 -2.73
N ASN A 17 17.89 15.35 -2.65
CA ASN A 17 18.99 14.70 -3.30
C ASN A 17 19.36 13.44 -2.61
N ILE A 18 19.09 13.42 -1.37
CA ILE A 18 19.33 12.22 -0.62
C ILE A 18 18.42 11.13 -1.08
N LEU A 19 17.24 11.49 -1.48
CA LEU A 19 16.33 10.50 -1.97
C LEU A 19 16.83 9.77 -3.16
N ASN A 20 17.54 10.45 -4.03
CA ASN A 20 18.01 9.77 -5.20
C ASN A 20 18.96 8.66 -4.87
N LEU A 21 19.80 8.90 -3.91
CA LEU A 21 20.74 7.85 -3.52
C LEU A 21 20.04 6.69 -2.85
N SER A 22 19.04 7.04 -2.09
CA SER A 22 18.31 5.99 -1.41
C SER A 22 17.53 5.14 -2.36
N GLU A 23 17.08 5.76 -3.43
CA GLU A 23 16.22 5.05 -4.35
C GLU A 23 16.89 3.88 -5.00
N GLU A 24 18.17 3.99 -5.26
CA GLU A 24 18.85 2.87 -5.85
C GLU A 24 18.84 1.66 -4.97
N LYS A 25 19.03 1.88 -3.68
CA LYS A 25 18.98 0.77 -2.77
C LYS A 25 17.58 0.27 -2.59
N ASN A 26 16.64 1.20 -2.69
CA ASN A 26 15.27 0.82 -2.44
C ASN A 26 14.66 0.02 -3.55
N GLU A 27 15.26 0.03 -4.70
CA GLU A 27 14.69 -0.73 -5.78
C GLU A 27 14.61 -2.21 -5.46
N GLU A 28 15.65 -2.74 -4.85
CA GLU A 28 15.59 -4.14 -4.46
C GLU A 28 14.54 -4.36 -3.41
N SER A 29 14.41 -3.41 -2.49
CA SER A 29 13.41 -3.54 -1.47
C SER A 29 12.01 -3.48 -2.05
N ILE A 30 11.83 -2.62 -3.02
CA ILE A 30 10.54 -2.48 -3.65
C ILE A 30 10.13 -3.76 -4.35
N ASN A 31 11.07 -4.44 -4.96
CA ASN A 31 10.76 -5.69 -5.64
C ASN A 31 10.30 -6.76 -4.69
N ASN A 32 10.66 -6.65 -3.42
CA ASN A 32 10.27 -7.61 -2.41
C ASN A 32 9.16 -7.12 -1.52
N SER A 33 8.65 -5.93 -1.79
CA SER A 33 7.63 -5.31 -0.96
C SER A 33 6.31 -5.28 -1.70
N ALA A 34 5.23 -5.25 -0.95
CA ALA A 34 3.92 -5.09 -1.55
C ALA A 34 3.73 -3.64 -1.95
N HIS A 35 3.01 -3.45 -3.04
CA HIS A 35 2.60 -2.13 -3.48
C HIS A 35 1.10 -2.06 -3.33
N ILE A 36 0.63 -1.07 -2.59
CA ILE A 36 -0.79 -0.96 -2.27
C ILE A 36 -1.31 0.36 -2.79
N GLU A 37 -2.38 0.30 -3.55
CA GLU A 37 -3.05 1.50 -4.04
C GLU A 37 -4.46 1.52 -3.51
N ILE A 38 -4.84 2.66 -2.98
CA ILE A 38 -6.18 2.85 -2.43
C ILE A 38 -6.85 3.93 -3.24
N PHE A 39 -8.03 3.61 -3.77
CA PHE A 39 -8.78 4.51 -4.63
C PHE A 39 -9.99 5.02 -3.84
N GLY A 40 -9.85 6.22 -3.27
CA GLY A 40 -10.88 6.74 -2.39
C GLY A 40 -11.07 5.80 -1.23
N ASN A 41 -12.31 5.50 -0.90
CA ASN A 41 -12.59 4.45 0.07
C ASN A 41 -13.36 3.30 -0.58
N ASN A 42 -13.20 3.13 -1.89
CA ASN A 42 -14.01 2.21 -2.65
C ASN A 42 -13.26 1.00 -3.17
N ARG A 43 -11.95 1.07 -3.26
CA ARG A 43 -11.20 -0.02 -3.85
C ARG A 43 -9.77 -0.02 -3.34
N VAL A 44 -9.22 -1.21 -3.15
CA VAL A 44 -7.81 -1.39 -2.81
C VAL A 44 -7.22 -2.37 -3.80
N SER A 45 -6.05 -2.05 -4.31
CA SER A 45 -5.30 -2.94 -5.17
C SER A 45 -3.98 -3.24 -4.49
N VAL A 46 -3.63 -4.52 -4.37
CA VAL A 46 -2.41 -4.93 -3.69
C VAL A 46 -1.59 -5.80 -4.62
N ASP A 47 -0.40 -5.32 -4.95
CA ASP A 47 0.55 -6.07 -5.75
C ASP A 47 1.57 -6.65 -4.80
N GLY A 48 1.76 -7.95 -4.85
CA GLY A 48 2.62 -8.65 -3.90
C GLY A 48 1.82 -9.49 -2.92
N CYS A 49 0.55 -9.71 -3.20
CA CYS A 49 -0.29 -10.54 -2.36
C CYS A 49 -0.04 -12.00 -2.70
N LEU A 50 0.38 -12.78 -1.70
CA LEU A 50 0.70 -14.18 -1.91
C LEU A 50 -0.49 -15.09 -1.64
N GLY A 51 -1.51 -14.58 -0.98
CA GLY A 51 -2.67 -15.37 -0.69
C GLY A 51 -3.62 -14.64 0.22
N VAL A 52 -4.75 -15.27 0.49
CA VAL A 52 -5.79 -14.71 1.33
C VAL A 52 -5.92 -15.60 2.55
N TYR A 53 -5.67 -15.02 3.73
CA TYR A 53 -5.84 -15.77 4.96
C TYR A 53 -7.30 -15.84 5.38
N GLU A 54 -8.00 -14.73 5.20
CA GLU A 54 -9.37 -14.65 5.67
C GLU A 54 -10.15 -13.67 4.79
N TYR A 55 -11.38 -14.02 4.45
CA TYR A 55 -12.20 -13.19 3.57
C TYR A 55 -13.63 -13.18 4.08
N ARG A 56 -14.07 -12.02 4.50
CA ARG A 56 -15.46 -11.79 4.92
C ARG A 56 -15.91 -10.46 4.35
N ASP A 57 -17.20 -10.21 4.39
CA ASP A 57 -17.74 -8.96 3.86
C ASP A 57 -17.15 -7.73 4.53
N THR A 58 -16.68 -7.88 5.77
CA THR A 58 -16.23 -6.73 6.56
C THR A 58 -14.75 -6.82 6.90
N TYR A 59 -14.08 -7.90 6.53
CA TYR A 59 -12.72 -8.14 7.00
C TYR A 59 -11.97 -8.96 5.96
N LEU A 60 -10.77 -8.53 5.65
CA LEU A 60 -9.95 -9.25 4.69
C LEU A 60 -8.53 -9.25 5.22
N LYS A 61 -7.93 -10.43 5.31
CA LYS A 61 -6.53 -10.53 5.72
C LYS A 61 -5.75 -11.19 4.62
N LEU A 62 -4.76 -10.49 4.12
CA LEU A 62 -3.95 -10.93 2.99
C LEU A 62 -2.55 -11.27 3.45
N ARG A 63 -1.98 -12.26 2.79
CA ARG A 63 -0.60 -12.65 3.06
C ARG A 63 0.31 -11.90 2.10
N LEU A 64 1.33 -11.25 2.65
CA LEU A 64 2.33 -10.56 1.85
C LEU A 64 3.65 -11.27 2.01
N THR A 65 4.63 -10.84 1.24
CA THR A 65 5.97 -11.40 1.36
C THR A 65 6.50 -11.21 2.78
N LYS A 66 6.22 -10.05 3.35
CA LYS A 66 6.63 -9.78 4.72
C LYS A 66 5.41 -9.32 5.48
N GLY A 67 4.86 -10.24 6.29
CA GLY A 67 3.74 -9.90 7.13
C GLY A 67 2.42 -10.04 6.42
N SER A 68 1.45 -9.31 6.91
CA SER A 68 0.08 -9.39 6.43
C SER A 68 -0.52 -8.01 6.29
N LEU A 69 -1.60 -7.94 5.54
CA LEU A 69 -2.36 -6.71 5.39
C LEU A 69 -3.79 -7.00 5.80
N ILE A 70 -4.33 -6.18 6.70
CA ILE A 70 -5.71 -6.32 7.12
C ILE A 70 -6.49 -5.14 6.58
N ILE A 71 -7.60 -5.43 5.91
CA ILE A 71 -8.50 -4.42 5.39
C ILE A 71 -9.83 -4.59 6.08
N VAL A 72 -10.32 -3.53 6.67
CA VAL A 72 -11.58 -3.54 7.40
C VAL A 72 -12.54 -2.57 6.76
N GLY A 73 -13.81 -2.96 6.67
CA GLY A 73 -14.81 -2.10 6.08
C GLY A 73 -16.12 -2.84 5.92
N SER A 74 -16.72 -2.73 4.75
CA SER A 74 -17.98 -3.42 4.49
C SER A 74 -18.15 -3.68 3.00
N GLU A 75 -18.98 -4.66 2.69
CA GLU A 75 -19.35 -4.97 1.32
C GLU A 75 -18.15 -5.33 0.46
N PHE A 76 -17.19 -6.02 1.03
CA PHE A 76 -15.99 -6.40 0.29
C PHE A 76 -16.28 -7.45 -0.75
N ASN A 77 -15.66 -7.27 -1.90
CA ASN A 77 -15.76 -8.20 -3.01
C ASN A 77 -14.42 -8.24 -3.74
N ILE A 78 -13.81 -9.40 -3.78
CA ILE A 78 -12.56 -9.57 -4.53
C ILE A 78 -12.95 -9.64 -5.99
N THR A 79 -12.49 -8.68 -6.78
CA THR A 79 -12.85 -8.61 -8.19
C THR A 79 -11.76 -9.20 -9.08
N TYR A 80 -10.57 -9.38 -8.55
CA TYR A 80 -9.46 -9.90 -9.35
C TYR A 80 -8.38 -10.43 -8.41
N PHE A 81 -7.82 -11.58 -8.74
CA PHE A 81 -6.67 -12.09 -8.00
C PHE A 81 -5.89 -13.00 -8.91
N GLU A 82 -4.77 -12.49 -9.42
CA GLU A 82 -3.95 -13.25 -10.34
C GLU A 82 -2.56 -12.64 -10.34
N ASN A 83 -1.53 -13.47 -10.47
CA ASN A 83 -0.15 -13.00 -10.56
C ASN A 83 0.23 -12.08 -9.41
N ARG A 84 -0.22 -12.44 -8.20
CA ARG A 84 0.13 -11.72 -6.98
C ARG A 84 -0.50 -10.34 -6.91
N LEU A 85 -1.44 -10.05 -7.79
CA LEU A 85 -2.18 -8.80 -7.77
C LEU A 85 -3.61 -9.10 -7.38
N ILE A 86 -4.09 -8.44 -6.34
CA ILE A 86 -5.47 -8.62 -5.90
C ILE A 86 -6.16 -7.27 -5.92
N SER A 87 -7.40 -7.25 -6.35
CA SER A 87 -8.20 -6.03 -6.36
C SER A 87 -9.48 -6.31 -5.59
N VAL A 88 -9.79 -5.44 -4.65
CA VAL A 88 -10.92 -5.58 -3.76
C VAL A 88 -11.76 -4.32 -3.83
N LYS A 89 -13.04 -4.49 -4.06
CA LYS A 89 -13.99 -3.39 -4.02
C LYS A 89 -14.79 -3.46 -2.73
N GLY A 90 -15.27 -2.32 -2.28
CA GLY A 90 -16.08 -2.26 -1.08
C GLY A 90 -15.91 -0.91 -0.42
N LYS A 91 -16.47 -0.79 0.76
CA LYS A 91 -16.32 0.43 1.53
C LYS A 91 -15.19 0.19 2.52
N ILE A 92 -14.11 0.92 2.33
CA ILE A 92 -12.89 0.69 3.09
C ILE A 92 -12.84 1.65 4.27
N ALA A 93 -12.72 1.09 5.46
CA ALA A 93 -12.60 1.88 6.67
C ALA A 93 -11.15 2.00 7.10
N SER A 94 -10.39 0.92 7.00
CA SER A 94 -8.99 0.97 7.42
C SER A 94 -8.18 -0.07 6.69
N VAL A 95 -6.88 0.19 6.60
CA VAL A 95 -5.90 -0.72 6.03
C VAL A 95 -4.73 -0.72 7.00
N GLU A 96 -4.29 -1.90 7.39
CA GLU A 96 -3.30 -2.01 8.44
C GLU A 96 -2.29 -3.10 8.12
N PHE A 97 -1.03 -2.81 8.33
CA PHE A 97 0.02 -3.83 8.23
C PHE A 97 0.18 -4.52 9.57
N VAL A 98 0.38 -5.82 9.52
CA VAL A 98 0.50 -6.63 10.73
C VAL A 98 1.74 -7.52 10.69
#